data_0be3cede00a7d4c59377354b675c68d8
#
_entry.id   0be3cede00a7d4c59377354b675c68d8
#
_cell.length_a   1.000
_cell.length_b   1.000
_cell.length_c   1.000
_cell.angle_alpha   90.00
_cell.angle_beta   90.00
_cell.angle_gamma   90.00
#
_symmetry.space_group_name_H-M   'P 1'
#
loop_
_entity.id
_entity.type
_entity.pdbx_description
1 polymer ?
#
loop_
_entity_poly.entity_id
_entity_poly.type
_entity_poly.pdbx_seq_one_letter_code
_entity_poly.pdbx_strand_id
1 'polypeptide(L)'
;MYIIVTRTFPPELGGMQSLMWGLSHEMSKNFMIKVFADYQENHKDFDEQTSFSIERVGGIKFLRKIRKAQLINEFLKDNKVKGIIADHWKSLELIKTDKKKYCLIHGKEINHPLGSSLNKRVTKVLNNVEKVIANSEYTKNLAINNGVEQDKVIVINPGADPVQELNKKSLEK
;
A
#
# COMPACT_ATOMS: atom_id res chain seq x y z
N MET A 1 -5.82 -0.14 -15.94
CA MET A 1 -5.59 -0.96 -14.72
C MET A 1 -4.92 -0.10 -13.65
N TYR A 2 -5.00 -0.51 -12.38
CA TYR A 2 -4.20 0.07 -11.29
C TYR A 2 -3.22 -0.97 -10.76
N ILE A 3 -2.07 -0.50 -10.26
CA ILE A 3 -1.10 -1.33 -9.54
C ILE A 3 -1.19 -1.01 -8.05
N ILE A 4 -1.22 -2.05 -7.22
CA ILE A 4 -1.10 -1.94 -5.77
C ILE A 4 0.25 -2.52 -5.37
N VAL A 5 1.03 -1.76 -4.62
CA VAL A 5 2.38 -2.15 -4.19
C VAL A 5 2.42 -2.20 -2.67
N THR A 6 2.57 -3.38 -2.13
CA THR A 6 2.55 -3.59 -0.69
C THR A 6 3.72 -4.45 -0.22
N ARG A 7 4.05 -4.31 1.05
CA ARG A 7 5.02 -5.18 1.73
C ARG A 7 4.33 -6.32 2.46
N THR A 8 3.10 -6.08 2.88
CA THR A 8 2.31 -7.01 3.69
C THR A 8 0.97 -7.26 3.02
N PHE A 9 0.66 -8.52 2.76
CA PHE A 9 -0.59 -8.92 2.11
C PHE A 9 -0.99 -10.31 2.61
N PRO A 10 -2.28 -10.68 2.68
CA PRO A 10 -2.66 -12.03 3.09
C PRO A 10 -1.93 -13.12 2.30
N PRO A 11 -1.80 -14.35 2.85
CA PRO A 11 -2.61 -14.93 3.93
C PRO A 11 -2.16 -14.59 5.35
N GLU A 12 -1.03 -13.93 5.56
CA GLU A 12 -0.63 -13.48 6.89
C GLU A 12 -1.68 -12.51 7.46
N LEU A 13 -2.04 -12.68 8.73
CA LEU A 13 -3.03 -11.84 9.40
C LEU A 13 -2.40 -10.57 9.98
N GLY A 14 -3.10 -9.45 9.86
CA GLY A 14 -2.68 -8.19 10.44
C GLY A 14 -3.45 -7.01 9.85
N GLY A 15 -3.47 -5.88 10.56
CA GLY A 15 -4.24 -4.71 10.16
C GLY A 15 -3.87 -4.15 8.79
N MET A 16 -2.57 -4.14 8.44
CA MET A 16 -2.13 -3.68 7.12
C MET A 16 -2.48 -4.66 6.02
N GLN A 17 -2.38 -5.95 6.29
CA GLN A 17 -2.79 -7.01 5.37
C GLN A 17 -4.28 -6.90 5.05
N SER A 18 -5.12 -6.79 6.08
CA SER A 18 -6.57 -6.61 5.92
C SER A 18 -6.91 -5.32 5.17
N LEU A 19 -6.25 -4.20 5.49
CA LEU A 19 -6.46 -2.94 4.80
C LEU A 19 -6.12 -3.03 3.31
N MET A 20 -4.95 -3.58 2.98
CA MET A 20 -4.51 -3.69 1.58
C MET A 20 -5.33 -4.71 0.80
N TRP A 21 -5.76 -5.79 1.46
CA TRP A 21 -6.73 -6.73 0.90
C TRP A 21 -8.06 -6.05 0.61
N GLY A 22 -8.68 -5.42 1.60
CA GLY A 22 -9.97 -4.74 1.44
C GLY A 22 -9.94 -3.69 0.34
N LEU A 23 -8.88 -2.86 0.30
CA LEU A 23 -8.67 -1.88 -0.77
C LEU A 23 -8.57 -2.57 -2.15
N SER A 24 -7.77 -3.62 -2.26
CA SER A 24 -7.60 -4.35 -3.53
C SER A 24 -8.92 -4.99 -3.97
N HIS A 25 -9.61 -5.63 -3.05
CA HIS A 25 -10.89 -6.30 -3.30
C HIS A 25 -11.96 -5.29 -3.77
N GLU A 26 -12.15 -4.19 -3.05
CA GLU A 26 -13.14 -3.18 -3.43
C GLU A 26 -12.80 -2.51 -4.76
N MET A 27 -11.54 -2.20 -5.00
CA MET A 27 -11.12 -1.65 -6.29
C MET A 27 -11.29 -2.64 -7.43
N SER A 28 -11.12 -3.95 -7.21
CA SER A 28 -11.27 -4.98 -8.25
C SER A 28 -12.67 -5.08 -8.81
N LYS A 29 -13.68 -4.64 -8.07
CA LYS A 29 -15.08 -4.62 -8.54
C LYS A 29 -15.30 -3.66 -9.73
N ASN A 30 -14.48 -2.62 -9.86
CA ASN A 30 -14.64 -1.58 -10.86
C ASN A 30 -13.42 -1.39 -11.76
N PHE A 31 -12.27 -1.93 -11.39
CA PHE A 31 -11.01 -1.72 -12.10
C PHE A 31 -10.21 -3.02 -12.22
N MET A 32 -9.48 -3.16 -13.30
CA MET A 32 -8.42 -4.16 -13.36
C MET A 32 -7.31 -3.79 -12.38
N ILE A 33 -6.96 -4.74 -11.51
CA ILE A 33 -5.94 -4.57 -10.46
C ILE A 33 -4.83 -5.60 -10.67
N LYS A 34 -3.59 -5.18 -10.43
CA LYS A 34 -2.45 -6.06 -10.20
C LYS A 34 -1.77 -5.68 -8.90
N VAL A 35 -1.58 -6.66 -8.03
CA VAL A 35 -0.90 -6.47 -6.74
C VAL A 35 0.54 -6.98 -6.84
N PHE A 36 1.51 -6.18 -6.40
CA PHE A 36 2.89 -6.59 -6.16
C PHE A 36 3.14 -6.63 -4.65
N ALA A 37 3.25 -7.84 -4.11
CA ALA A 37 3.43 -8.07 -2.69
C ALA A 37 4.76 -8.76 -2.37
N ASP A 38 5.21 -8.70 -1.12
CA ASP A 38 6.31 -9.53 -0.68
C ASP A 38 5.85 -10.99 -0.60
N TYR A 39 6.77 -11.92 -0.89
CA TYR A 39 6.53 -13.36 -0.77
C TYR A 39 6.19 -13.72 0.68
N GLN A 40 5.23 -14.61 0.81
CA GLN A 40 4.81 -15.24 2.06
C GLN A 40 4.61 -16.73 1.86
N GLU A 41 4.85 -17.52 2.88
CA GLU A 41 4.54 -18.94 2.85
C GLU A 41 3.03 -19.16 2.73
N ASN A 42 2.62 -20.28 2.13
CA ASN A 42 1.22 -20.68 1.95
C ASN A 42 0.35 -19.67 1.18
N HIS A 43 0.94 -18.81 0.36
CA HIS A 43 0.20 -17.78 -0.37
C HIS A 43 -0.61 -18.32 -1.55
N LYS A 44 -0.27 -19.50 -2.09
CA LYS A 44 -0.82 -20.01 -3.37
C LYS A 44 -2.34 -20.16 -3.31
N ASP A 45 -2.84 -20.89 -2.32
CA ASP A 45 -4.27 -21.16 -2.17
C ASP A 45 -5.08 -19.86 -2.00
N PHE A 46 -4.49 -18.87 -1.32
CA PHE A 46 -5.08 -17.55 -1.18
C PHE A 46 -5.08 -16.79 -2.51
N ASP A 47 -3.95 -16.77 -3.20
CA ASP A 47 -3.80 -16.01 -4.45
C ASP A 47 -4.71 -16.56 -5.56
N GLU A 48 -4.91 -17.87 -5.63
CA GLU A 48 -5.80 -18.55 -6.59
C GLU A 48 -7.29 -18.20 -6.40
N GLN A 49 -7.69 -17.81 -5.19
CA GLN A 49 -9.07 -17.44 -4.86
C GLN A 49 -9.37 -15.96 -5.14
N THR A 50 -8.38 -15.18 -5.57
CA THR A 50 -8.57 -13.75 -5.81
C THR A 50 -9.07 -13.47 -7.23
N SER A 51 -9.88 -12.41 -7.37
CA SER A 51 -10.36 -11.93 -8.68
C SER A 51 -9.34 -11.09 -9.45
N PHE A 52 -8.15 -10.90 -8.90
CA PHE A 52 -7.09 -10.09 -9.49
C PHE A 52 -5.72 -10.77 -9.37
N SER A 53 -4.79 -10.37 -10.23
CA SER A 53 -3.45 -10.95 -10.27
C SER A 53 -2.57 -10.45 -9.13
N ILE A 54 -1.89 -11.36 -8.45
CA ILE A 54 -0.91 -11.08 -7.39
C ILE A 54 0.47 -11.59 -7.83
N GLU A 55 1.45 -10.70 -7.82
CA GLU A 55 2.85 -10.99 -8.08
C GLU A 55 3.62 -10.99 -6.75
N ARG A 56 4.11 -12.16 -6.32
CA ARG A 56 4.84 -12.31 -5.06
C ARG A 56 6.35 -12.23 -5.29
N VAL A 57 6.99 -11.28 -4.60
CA VAL A 57 8.45 -11.07 -4.74
C VAL A 57 9.17 -11.60 -3.52
N GLY A 58 9.95 -12.66 -3.73
CA GLY A 58 10.73 -13.33 -2.69
C GLY A 58 12.19 -12.88 -2.64
N GLY A 59 12.96 -13.61 -1.79
CA GLY A 59 14.40 -13.44 -1.63
C GLY A 59 14.78 -12.57 -0.42
N ILE A 60 16.08 -12.26 -0.32
CA ILE A 60 16.67 -11.53 0.80
C ILE A 60 15.98 -10.16 0.96
N LYS A 61 15.55 -9.83 2.17
CA LYS A 61 14.74 -8.64 2.51
C LYS A 61 15.29 -7.33 1.91
N PHE A 62 16.59 -7.13 1.92
CA PHE A 62 17.21 -5.92 1.35
C PHE A 62 17.08 -5.86 -0.18
N LEU A 63 17.29 -6.97 -0.87
CA LEU A 63 17.22 -7.04 -2.33
C LEU A 63 15.79 -7.11 -2.85
N ARG A 64 14.85 -7.56 -2.03
CA ARG A 64 13.43 -7.71 -2.39
C ARG A 64 12.82 -6.40 -2.86
N LYS A 65 13.11 -5.28 -2.17
CA LYS A 65 12.64 -3.95 -2.57
C LYS A 65 13.14 -3.57 -3.98
N ILE A 66 14.42 -3.82 -4.26
CA ILE A 66 15.03 -3.51 -5.57
C ILE A 66 14.39 -4.38 -6.65
N ARG A 67 14.31 -5.70 -6.41
CA ARG A 67 13.69 -6.65 -7.34
C ARG A 67 12.23 -6.31 -7.63
N LYS A 68 11.45 -5.98 -6.59
CA LYS A 68 10.05 -5.58 -6.76
C LYS A 68 9.94 -4.32 -7.62
N ALA A 69 10.76 -3.30 -7.36
CA ALA A 69 10.77 -2.09 -8.17
C ALA A 69 11.19 -2.35 -9.63
N GLN A 70 12.14 -3.26 -9.88
CA GLN A 70 12.54 -3.66 -11.23
C GLN A 70 11.38 -4.33 -11.98
N LEU A 71 10.70 -5.29 -11.35
CA LEU A 71 9.53 -5.96 -11.93
C LEU A 71 8.41 -4.97 -12.25
N ILE A 72 8.13 -4.02 -11.35
CA ILE A 72 7.12 -3.00 -11.58
C ILE A 72 7.54 -2.06 -12.73
N ASN A 73 8.78 -1.59 -12.73
CA ASN A 73 9.28 -0.71 -13.80
C ASN A 73 9.25 -1.40 -15.17
N GLU A 74 9.53 -2.70 -15.23
CA GLU A 74 9.39 -3.52 -16.45
C GLU A 74 7.92 -3.64 -16.86
N PHE A 75 7.05 -4.01 -15.93
CA PHE A 75 5.63 -4.13 -16.17
C PHE A 75 5.01 -2.82 -16.70
N LEU A 76 5.47 -1.68 -16.22
CA LEU A 76 5.00 -0.35 -16.64
C LEU A 76 5.31 -0.01 -18.11
N LYS A 77 6.32 -0.62 -18.73
CA LYS A 77 6.69 -0.37 -20.13
C LYS A 77 5.61 -0.87 -21.08
N ASP A 78 5.06 -2.05 -20.80
CA ASP A 78 4.20 -2.78 -21.73
C ASP A 78 2.71 -2.70 -21.37
N ASN A 79 2.36 -2.05 -20.26
CA ASN A 79 1.01 -2.04 -19.73
C ASN A 79 0.44 -0.62 -19.53
N LYS A 80 -0.84 -0.45 -19.91
CA LYS A 80 -1.58 0.80 -19.68
C LYS A 80 -2.01 0.94 -18.23
N VAL A 81 -1.13 1.45 -17.38
CA VAL A 81 -1.39 1.70 -15.97
C VAL A 81 -1.92 3.12 -15.77
N LYS A 82 -3.05 3.25 -15.04
CA LYS A 82 -3.67 4.54 -14.69
C LYS A 82 -3.06 5.17 -13.44
N GLY A 83 -2.63 4.33 -12.49
CA GLY A 83 -2.04 4.79 -11.24
C GLY A 83 -1.48 3.66 -10.40
N ILE A 84 -0.65 4.04 -9.44
CA ILE A 84 0.03 3.13 -8.50
C ILE A 84 -0.33 3.55 -7.09
N ILE A 85 -0.79 2.62 -6.28
CA ILE A 85 -1.13 2.82 -4.87
C ILE A 85 -0.18 2.00 -4.01
N ALA A 86 0.40 2.60 -2.99
CA ALA A 86 1.33 1.90 -2.10
C ALA A 86 0.96 2.10 -0.63
N ASP A 87 1.20 1.06 0.16
CA ASP A 87 1.03 1.02 1.62
C ASP A 87 2.12 1.75 2.39
N HIS A 88 3.21 2.12 1.71
CA HIS A 88 4.41 2.64 2.35
C HIS A 88 5.27 3.40 1.35
N TRP A 89 5.84 4.54 1.76
CA TRP A 89 6.71 5.35 0.89
C TRP A 89 7.91 4.59 0.30
N LYS A 90 8.49 3.63 1.04
CA LYS A 90 9.61 2.80 0.53
C LYS A 90 9.20 1.92 -0.65
N SER A 91 7.92 1.61 -0.78
CA SER A 91 7.39 0.82 -1.90
C SER A 91 7.41 1.62 -3.21
N LEU A 92 7.37 2.96 -3.13
CA LEU A 92 7.41 3.87 -4.29
C LEU A 92 8.81 4.40 -4.62
N GLU A 93 9.75 4.35 -3.68
CA GLU A 93 11.03 5.07 -3.75
C GLU A 93 11.86 4.75 -5.01
N LEU A 94 11.78 3.51 -5.51
CA LEU A 94 12.55 3.05 -6.67
C LEU A 94 11.69 2.88 -7.94
N ILE A 95 10.41 3.23 -7.88
CA ILE A 95 9.51 3.15 -9.05
C ILE A 95 9.67 4.41 -9.87
N LYS A 96 10.18 4.25 -11.10
CA LYS A 96 10.42 5.33 -12.06
C LYS A 96 9.29 5.37 -13.07
N THR A 97 8.40 6.35 -12.94
CA THR A 97 7.26 6.51 -13.86
C THR A 97 6.66 7.91 -13.75
N ASP A 98 6.03 8.34 -14.84
CA ASP A 98 5.18 9.53 -14.95
C ASP A 98 3.74 9.29 -14.48
N LYS A 99 3.37 8.03 -14.24
CA LYS A 99 2.03 7.67 -13.79
C LYS A 99 1.75 8.19 -12.39
N LYS A 100 0.49 8.54 -12.14
CA LYS A 100 0.01 9.00 -10.83
C LYS A 100 0.34 7.96 -9.75
N LYS A 101 0.97 8.41 -8.68
CA LYS A 101 1.30 7.59 -7.51
C LYS A 101 0.53 8.10 -6.30
N TYR A 102 0.03 7.19 -5.50
CA TYR A 102 -0.69 7.44 -4.26
C TYR A 102 -0.01 6.66 -3.14
N CYS A 103 0.21 7.30 -2.01
CA CYS A 103 0.87 6.67 -0.87
C CYS A 103 -0.01 6.73 0.37
N LEU A 104 -0.35 5.57 0.94
CA LEU A 104 -0.96 5.51 2.25
C LEU A 104 0.12 5.72 3.32
N ILE A 105 -0.23 6.46 4.37
CA ILE A 105 0.62 6.71 5.52
C ILE A 105 -0.14 6.46 6.82
N HIS A 106 0.58 5.90 7.82
CA HIS A 106 0.01 5.43 9.08
C HIS A 106 0.63 6.04 10.34
N GLY A 107 1.69 6.85 10.15
CA GLY A 107 2.35 7.65 11.20
C GLY A 107 3.77 7.19 11.52
N LYS A 108 3.97 5.96 12.01
CA LYS A 108 5.29 5.48 12.47
C LYS A 108 6.38 5.55 11.39
N GLU A 109 6.05 5.21 10.16
CA GLU A 109 6.98 5.13 9.04
C GLU A 109 7.42 6.48 8.48
N ILE A 110 6.74 7.55 8.86
CA ILE A 110 7.07 8.92 8.47
C ILE A 110 7.64 9.76 9.63
N ASN A 111 7.52 9.27 10.87
CA ASN A 111 7.97 10.00 12.06
C ASN A 111 9.48 9.84 12.24
N HIS A 112 10.23 10.73 11.63
CA HIS A 112 11.70 10.80 11.72
C HIS A 112 12.14 12.20 12.11
N PRO A 113 13.27 12.34 12.85
CA PRO A 113 13.79 13.67 13.20
C PRO A 113 13.95 14.55 11.96
N LEU A 114 13.46 15.79 12.04
CA LEU A 114 13.55 16.75 10.95
C LEU A 114 14.98 16.91 10.44
N GLY A 115 15.17 16.96 9.14
CA GLY A 115 16.47 17.10 8.49
C GLY A 115 17.32 15.83 8.48
N SER A 116 16.92 14.75 9.16
CA SER A 116 17.62 13.47 9.08
C SER A 116 17.59 12.91 7.66
N SER A 117 18.51 12.00 7.34
CA SER A 117 18.55 11.34 6.02
C SER A 117 17.27 10.56 5.70
N LEU A 118 16.62 9.97 6.71
CA LEU A 118 15.34 9.30 6.55
C LEU A 118 14.20 10.29 6.31
N ASN A 119 14.14 11.39 7.08
CA ASN A 119 13.14 12.44 6.85
C ASN A 119 13.24 12.99 5.43
N LYS A 120 14.45 13.35 4.96
CA LYS A 120 14.68 13.84 3.60
C LYS A 120 14.24 12.86 2.52
N ARG A 121 14.44 11.55 2.74
CA ARG A 121 13.99 10.52 1.81
C ARG A 121 12.47 10.37 1.80
N VAL A 122 11.84 10.38 2.97
CA VAL A 122 10.38 10.33 3.11
C VAL A 122 9.73 11.51 2.38
N THR A 123 10.14 12.74 2.71
CA THR A 123 9.58 13.95 2.12
C THR A 123 9.80 14.01 0.62
N LYS A 124 11.00 13.62 0.14
CA LYS A 124 11.27 13.53 -1.30
C LYS A 124 10.30 12.60 -2.01
N VAL A 125 10.01 11.42 -1.44
CA VAL A 125 9.07 10.47 -2.06
C VAL A 125 7.64 10.98 -1.98
N LEU A 126 7.20 11.45 -0.81
CA LEU A 126 5.82 11.88 -0.59
C LEU A 126 5.47 13.17 -1.33
N ASN A 127 6.41 14.09 -1.54
CA ASN A 127 6.20 15.29 -2.35
C ASN A 127 6.20 14.99 -3.86
N ASN A 128 6.63 13.79 -4.28
CA ASN A 128 6.59 13.33 -5.67
C ASN A 128 5.41 12.39 -5.99
N VAL A 129 4.42 12.25 -5.10
CA VAL A 129 3.19 11.53 -5.39
C VAL A 129 2.05 12.49 -5.72
N GLU A 130 1.00 11.99 -6.33
CA GLU A 130 -0.23 12.77 -6.64
C GLU A 130 -0.97 13.14 -5.35
N LYS A 131 -1.21 12.16 -4.47
CA LYS A 131 -1.75 12.37 -3.13
C LYS A 131 -1.12 11.41 -2.12
N VAL A 132 -0.96 11.95 -0.92
CA VAL A 132 -0.63 11.22 0.30
C VAL A 132 -1.92 11.01 1.09
N ILE A 133 -2.26 9.76 1.37
CA ILE A 133 -3.50 9.39 2.05
C ILE A 133 -3.16 9.06 3.50
N ALA A 134 -3.51 9.96 4.40
CA ALA A 134 -3.34 9.78 5.85
C ALA A 134 -4.56 9.07 6.44
N ASN A 135 -4.32 8.15 7.36
CA ASN A 135 -5.39 7.41 8.04
C ASN A 135 -6.12 8.20 9.14
N SER A 136 -5.64 9.41 9.46
CA SER A 136 -6.22 10.30 10.48
C SER A 136 -5.70 11.73 10.32
N GLU A 137 -6.40 12.70 10.94
CA GLU A 137 -5.91 14.09 11.03
C GLU A 137 -4.57 14.18 11.78
N TYR A 138 -4.35 13.34 12.81
CA TYR A 138 -3.06 13.26 13.48
C TYR A 138 -1.94 12.91 12.50
N THR A 139 -2.13 11.87 11.68
CA THR A 139 -1.13 11.42 10.71
C THR A 139 -0.90 12.46 9.61
N LYS A 140 -1.95 13.16 9.17
CA LYS A 140 -1.85 14.28 8.24
C LYS A 140 -0.97 15.40 8.82
N ASN A 141 -1.27 15.85 10.03
CA ASN A 141 -0.50 16.91 10.70
C ASN A 141 0.95 16.50 10.90
N LEU A 142 1.19 15.25 11.27
CA LEU A 142 2.54 14.69 11.38
C LEU A 142 3.30 14.75 10.06
N ALA A 143 2.65 14.39 8.94
CA ALA A 143 3.26 14.46 7.61
C ALA A 143 3.65 15.89 7.23
N ILE A 144 2.73 16.85 7.43
CA ILE A 144 2.95 18.27 7.14
C ILE A 144 4.10 18.83 8.01
N ASN A 145 4.09 18.54 9.31
CA ASN A 145 5.16 18.96 10.23
C ASN A 145 6.51 18.34 9.87
N ASN A 146 6.53 17.19 9.20
CA ASN A 146 7.74 16.56 8.68
C ASN A 146 8.16 17.04 7.28
N GLY A 147 7.47 18.04 6.70
CA GLY A 147 7.85 18.69 5.45
C GLY A 147 7.16 18.14 4.20
N VAL A 148 6.05 17.42 4.36
CA VAL A 148 5.20 17.04 3.23
C VAL A 148 4.28 18.22 2.88
N GLU A 149 4.15 18.53 1.59
CA GLU A 149 3.30 19.60 1.08
C GLU A 149 1.83 19.39 1.48
N GLN A 150 1.23 20.41 2.10
CA GLN A 150 -0.11 20.33 2.70
C GLN A 150 -1.20 19.97 1.68
N ASP A 151 -1.13 20.53 0.48
CA ASP A 151 -2.09 20.32 -0.61
C ASP A 151 -2.07 18.88 -1.15
N LYS A 152 -1.00 18.14 -0.91
CA LYS A 152 -0.88 16.72 -1.27
C LYS A 152 -1.51 15.79 -0.26
N VAL A 153 -1.68 16.19 1.00
CA VAL A 153 -2.14 15.29 2.07
C VAL A 153 -3.65 15.39 2.22
N ILE A 154 -4.32 14.25 2.04
CA ILE A 154 -5.75 14.08 2.33
C ILE A 154 -5.95 13.05 3.44
N VAL A 155 -7.05 13.15 4.17
CA VAL A 155 -7.43 12.16 5.18
C VAL A 155 -8.52 11.26 4.62
N ILE A 156 -8.26 9.96 4.67
CA ILE A 156 -9.27 8.93 4.44
C ILE A 156 -9.15 7.94 5.60
N ASN A 157 -10.12 7.96 6.49
CA ASN A 157 -10.15 7.03 7.61
C ASN A 157 -10.35 5.60 7.09
N PRO A 158 -9.64 4.61 7.63
CA PRO A 158 -9.86 3.21 7.29
C PRO A 158 -11.31 2.82 7.57
N GLY A 159 -11.93 2.11 6.63
CA GLY A 159 -13.23 1.50 6.86
C GLY A 159 -13.14 0.38 7.89
N ALA A 160 -14.24 0.11 8.56
CA ALA A 160 -14.43 -1.10 9.35
C ALA A 160 -15.21 -2.12 8.51
N ASP A 161 -14.89 -3.39 8.69
CA ASP A 161 -15.71 -4.46 8.11
C ASP A 161 -17.12 -4.39 8.73
N PRO A 162 -18.19 -4.67 7.93
CA PRO A 162 -19.53 -4.72 8.49
C PRO A 162 -19.57 -5.74 9.62
N VAL A 163 -20.10 -5.33 10.76
CA VAL A 163 -20.29 -6.21 11.91
C VAL A 163 -21.24 -7.33 11.46
N GLN A 164 -20.74 -8.56 11.36
CA GLN A 164 -21.62 -9.70 11.21
C GLN A 164 -22.44 -9.80 12.49
N GLU A 165 -23.76 -9.69 12.39
CA GLU A 165 -24.64 -9.99 13.51
C GLU A 165 -24.38 -11.45 13.92
N LEU A 166 -23.71 -11.63 15.05
CA LEU A 166 -23.56 -12.94 15.67
C LEU A 166 -24.96 -13.45 15.98
N ASN A 167 -25.37 -14.50 15.28
CA ASN A 167 -26.62 -15.17 15.59
C ASN A 167 -26.60 -15.55 17.08
N LYS A 168 -27.51 -15.00 17.89
CA LYS A 168 -27.61 -15.22 19.33
C LYS A 168 -27.66 -16.72 19.73
N LYS A 169 -27.97 -17.60 18.80
CA LYS A 169 -27.94 -19.07 18.97
C LYS A 169 -26.54 -19.70 19.14
N SER A 170 -25.47 -18.97 18.85
CA SER A 170 -24.10 -19.52 19.02
C SER A 170 -23.47 -19.18 20.37
N LEU A 171 -24.14 -18.41 21.23
CA LEU A 171 -23.66 -18.03 22.55
C LEU A 171 -24.27 -18.88 23.70
N GLU A 172 -25.14 -19.83 23.39
CA GLU A 172 -25.80 -20.73 24.37
C GLU A 172 -25.23 -22.17 24.35
N LYS A 173 -23.94 -22.35 24.09
CA LYS A 173 -23.26 -23.65 24.23
C LYS A 173 -22.06 -23.55 25.13
#